data_0553557640d4a5e2e0358d454bd8acb8
#
_entry.id   0553557640d4a5e2e0358d454bd8acb8
#
_cell.length_a   1.000
_cell.length_b   1.000
_cell.length_c   1.000
_cell.angle_alpha   90.00
_cell.angle_beta   90.00
_cell.angle_gamma   90.00
#
_symmetry.space_group_name_H-M   'P 1'
#
loop_
_entity.id
_entity.type
_entity.pdbx_description
1 polymer ?
#
loop_
_entity_poly.entity_id
_entity_poly.type
_entity_poly.pdbx_seq_one_letter_code
_entity_poly.pdbx_strand_id
1 'polypeptide(L)'
;MFTAASKWTLVVLVALGCHSPGALAQSDPVVADRLHADAVATFRQARFPEAYARFIKLADAGHAPSAELALWMYLHGPSLFGRDWDTTQDQLTAWAQLAHQPVPTMVAHIYPQTVVPVVSRKR
;
A
#
# COMPACT_ATOMS: atom_id res chain seq x y z
N MET A 1 35.25 67.87 -12.39
CA MET A 1 35.05 66.85 -13.39
C MET A 1 35.26 65.49 -12.71
N PHE A 2 34.21 64.89 -12.17
CA PHE A 2 34.35 63.74 -11.32
C PHE A 2 33.60 62.60 -11.98
N THR A 3 34.34 61.59 -12.41
CA THR A 3 33.81 60.30 -12.93
C THR A 3 33.51 59.41 -11.76
N ALA A 4 32.22 59.18 -11.45
CA ALA A 4 31.77 58.19 -10.50
C ALA A 4 31.60 56.86 -11.18
N ALA A 5 32.53 55.95 -10.94
CA ALA A 5 32.39 54.56 -11.37
C ALA A 5 31.46 53.82 -10.40
N SER A 6 30.26 53.52 -10.87
CA SER A 6 29.31 52.69 -10.16
C SER A 6 29.68 51.21 -10.33
N LYS A 7 30.17 50.61 -9.25
CA LYS A 7 30.41 49.14 -9.18
C LYS A 7 29.11 48.43 -8.95
N TRP A 8 28.59 47.80 -9.98
CA TRP A 8 27.47 46.87 -9.86
C TRP A 8 27.99 45.52 -9.33
N THR A 9 27.73 45.30 -8.05
CA THR A 9 28.00 44.00 -7.43
C THR A 9 26.89 43.04 -7.83
N LEU A 10 27.23 42.11 -8.69
CA LEU A 10 26.33 41.01 -9.14
C LEU A 10 26.26 40.01 -8.00
N VAL A 11 25.18 40.05 -7.20
CA VAL A 11 24.88 39.04 -6.21
C VAL A 11 24.27 37.84 -6.96
N VAL A 12 25.10 36.85 -7.22
CA VAL A 12 24.63 35.55 -7.70
C VAL A 12 24.02 34.80 -6.52
N LEU A 13 22.71 34.83 -6.43
CA LEU A 13 21.94 34.05 -5.45
C LEU A 13 21.89 32.62 -5.95
N VAL A 14 22.81 31.78 -5.49
CA VAL A 14 22.77 30.34 -5.70
C VAL A 14 21.65 29.80 -4.84
N ALA A 15 20.46 29.61 -5.43
CA ALA A 15 19.39 28.86 -4.82
C ALA A 15 19.82 27.39 -4.80
N LEU A 16 20.34 26.93 -3.65
CA LEU A 16 20.43 25.49 -3.39
C LEU A 16 19.02 24.95 -3.33
N GLY A 17 18.56 24.39 -4.44
CA GLY A 17 17.36 23.59 -4.49
C GLY A 17 17.53 22.37 -3.58
N CYS A 18 16.85 22.39 -2.43
CA CYS A 18 16.64 21.21 -1.63
C CYS A 18 15.86 20.21 -2.48
N HIS A 19 16.57 19.33 -3.16
CA HIS A 19 15.95 18.14 -3.73
C HIS A 19 15.61 17.22 -2.55
N SER A 20 14.36 17.23 -2.13
CA SER A 20 13.84 16.25 -1.20
C SER A 20 13.88 14.89 -1.89
N PRO A 21 14.68 13.92 -1.42
CA PRO A 21 14.63 12.54 -1.92
C PRO A 21 13.45 11.86 -1.23
N GLY A 22 12.27 11.98 -1.79
CA GLY A 22 11.06 11.47 -1.16
C GLY A 22 9.82 11.48 -2.05
N ALA A 23 9.96 11.82 -3.32
CA ALA A 23 8.93 11.50 -4.28
C ALA A 23 8.97 9.99 -4.50
N LEU A 24 8.17 9.24 -3.72
CA LEU A 24 7.74 7.90 -4.14
C LEU A 24 7.24 8.10 -5.57
N ALA A 25 7.90 7.45 -6.54
CA ALA A 25 7.56 7.55 -7.94
C ALA A 25 6.09 7.14 -8.06
N GLN A 26 5.20 8.13 -8.19
CA GLN A 26 3.80 7.87 -8.48
C GLN A 26 3.80 7.23 -9.86
N SER A 27 3.38 5.98 -9.91
CA SER A 27 3.22 5.25 -11.17
C SER A 27 2.31 6.07 -12.08
N ASP A 28 2.66 6.15 -13.36
CA ASP A 28 1.80 6.76 -14.37
C ASP A 28 0.38 6.21 -14.21
N PRO A 29 -0.66 7.05 -14.04
CA PRO A 29 -2.03 6.60 -13.81
C PRO A 29 -2.51 5.61 -14.87
N VAL A 30 -2.15 5.81 -16.13
CA VAL A 30 -2.52 4.91 -17.22
C VAL A 30 -1.89 3.53 -17.07
N VAL A 31 -0.65 3.48 -16.60
CA VAL A 31 0.04 2.20 -16.34
C VAL A 31 -0.58 1.52 -15.12
N ALA A 32 -0.89 2.27 -14.06
CA ALA A 32 -1.54 1.74 -12.86
C ALA A 32 -2.93 1.15 -13.18
N ASP A 33 -3.72 1.82 -14.00
CA ASP A 33 -5.04 1.33 -14.44
C ASP A 33 -4.95 0.03 -15.25
N ARG A 34 -3.96 -0.10 -16.14
CA ARG A 34 -3.72 -1.34 -16.89
C ARG A 34 -3.34 -2.50 -15.98
N LEU A 35 -2.41 -2.25 -15.06
CA LEU A 35 -1.99 -3.27 -14.09
C LEU A 35 -3.14 -3.67 -13.15
N HIS A 36 -4.01 -2.72 -12.82
CA HIS A 36 -5.23 -3.00 -12.07
C HIS A 36 -6.18 -3.91 -12.86
N ALA A 37 -6.41 -3.62 -14.14
CA ALA A 37 -7.23 -4.46 -15.01
C ALA A 37 -6.68 -5.88 -15.13
N ASP A 38 -5.35 -6.04 -15.22
CA ASP A 38 -4.68 -7.35 -15.23
C ASP A 38 -4.85 -8.08 -13.89
N ALA A 39 -4.80 -7.36 -12.77
CA ALA A 39 -5.05 -7.93 -11.45
C ALA A 39 -6.51 -8.41 -11.31
N VAL A 40 -7.48 -7.65 -11.82
CA VAL A 40 -8.89 -8.04 -11.87
C VAL A 40 -9.09 -9.27 -12.77
N ALA A 41 -8.42 -9.35 -13.91
CA ALA A 41 -8.47 -10.53 -14.77
C ALA A 41 -7.91 -11.77 -14.06
N THR A 42 -6.82 -11.63 -13.31
CA THR A 42 -6.23 -12.68 -12.48
C THR A 42 -7.22 -13.14 -11.39
N PHE A 43 -7.90 -12.21 -10.75
CA PHE A 43 -8.94 -12.50 -9.76
C PHE A 43 -10.09 -13.31 -10.36
N ARG A 44 -10.58 -12.93 -11.55
CA ARG A 44 -11.65 -13.65 -12.27
C ARG A 44 -11.27 -15.06 -12.68
N GLN A 45 -9.97 -15.34 -12.81
CA GLN A 45 -9.44 -16.69 -13.04
C GLN A 45 -9.32 -17.52 -11.77
N ALA A 46 -9.85 -17.04 -10.64
CA ALA A 46 -9.74 -17.65 -9.31
C ALA A 46 -8.28 -17.78 -8.80
N ARG A 47 -7.35 -17.03 -9.36
CA ARG A 47 -5.95 -16.96 -8.91
C ARG A 47 -5.81 -15.90 -7.80
N PHE A 48 -6.54 -16.11 -6.70
CA PHE A 48 -6.72 -15.12 -5.65
C PHE A 48 -5.41 -14.68 -4.98
N PRO A 49 -4.46 -15.57 -4.63
CA PRO A 49 -3.20 -15.14 -4.01
C PRO A 49 -2.38 -14.21 -4.91
N GLU A 50 -2.37 -14.50 -6.21
CA GLU A 50 -1.64 -13.69 -7.17
C GLU A 50 -2.34 -12.34 -7.42
N ALA A 51 -3.67 -12.34 -7.52
CA ALA A 51 -4.45 -11.14 -7.65
C ALA A 51 -4.24 -10.22 -6.44
N TYR A 52 -4.29 -10.78 -5.23
CA TYR A 52 -4.04 -10.04 -4.00
C TYR A 52 -2.66 -9.39 -3.98
N ALA A 53 -1.61 -10.13 -4.33
CA ALA A 53 -0.26 -9.59 -4.40
C ALA A 53 -0.12 -8.44 -5.41
N ARG A 54 -0.85 -8.49 -6.52
CA ARG A 54 -0.90 -7.41 -7.53
C ARG A 54 -1.65 -6.19 -7.00
N PHE A 55 -2.79 -6.38 -6.33
CA PHE A 55 -3.53 -5.27 -5.71
C PHE A 55 -2.72 -4.58 -4.62
N ILE A 56 -2.01 -5.32 -3.76
CA ILE A 56 -1.13 -4.75 -2.74
C ILE A 56 -0.08 -3.83 -3.36
N LYS A 57 0.63 -4.28 -4.39
CA LYS A 57 1.66 -3.47 -5.05
C LYS A 57 1.11 -2.14 -5.57
N LEU A 58 -0.07 -2.17 -6.16
CA LEU A 58 -0.72 -0.98 -6.68
C LEU A 58 -1.27 -0.08 -5.57
N ALA A 59 -1.83 -0.67 -4.52
CA ALA A 59 -2.30 0.06 -3.35
C ALA A 59 -1.15 0.77 -2.62
N ASP A 60 -0.02 0.10 -2.44
CA ASP A 60 1.19 0.67 -1.84
C ASP A 60 1.79 1.79 -2.71
N ALA A 61 1.56 1.73 -4.03
CA ALA A 61 1.93 2.80 -4.96
C ALA A 61 0.89 3.95 -5.03
N GLY A 62 -0.17 3.92 -4.22
CA GLY A 62 -1.18 4.98 -4.13
C GLY A 62 -2.38 4.83 -5.07
N HIS A 63 -2.58 3.67 -5.69
CA HIS A 63 -3.70 3.42 -6.59
C HIS A 63 -4.97 3.08 -5.81
N ALA A 64 -5.89 4.04 -5.67
CA ALA A 64 -7.08 3.93 -4.84
C ALA A 64 -8.01 2.75 -5.20
N PRO A 65 -8.33 2.45 -6.47
CA PRO A 65 -9.16 1.29 -6.81
C PRO A 65 -8.54 -0.04 -6.39
N SER A 66 -7.20 -0.16 -6.43
CA SER A 66 -6.52 -1.37 -5.97
C SER A 66 -6.48 -1.47 -4.45
N ALA A 67 -6.38 -0.33 -3.74
CA ALA A 67 -6.46 -0.28 -2.29
C ALA A 67 -7.83 -0.75 -1.80
N GLU A 68 -8.90 -0.36 -2.47
CA GLU A 68 -10.26 -0.82 -2.16
C GLU A 68 -10.38 -2.35 -2.29
N LEU A 69 -9.90 -2.93 -3.38
CA LEU A 69 -9.94 -4.38 -3.58
C LEU A 69 -9.00 -5.14 -2.63
N ALA A 70 -7.83 -4.60 -2.32
CA ALA A 70 -6.93 -5.20 -1.34
C ALA A 70 -7.57 -5.25 0.06
N LEU A 71 -8.20 -4.16 0.49
CA LEU A 71 -8.97 -4.11 1.75
C LEU A 71 -10.13 -5.10 1.75
N TRP A 72 -10.90 -5.14 0.67
CA TRP A 72 -12.03 -6.05 0.55
C TRP A 72 -11.58 -7.51 0.63
N MET A 73 -10.51 -7.87 -0.08
CA MET A 73 -9.94 -9.21 -0.02
C MET A 73 -9.43 -9.55 1.38
N TYR A 74 -8.78 -8.60 2.07
CA TYR A 74 -8.32 -8.78 3.43
C TYR A 74 -9.47 -9.07 4.39
N LEU A 75 -10.52 -8.25 4.35
CA LEU A 75 -11.67 -8.38 5.26
C LEU A 75 -12.45 -9.69 5.03
N HIS A 76 -12.53 -10.15 3.81
CA HIS A 76 -13.32 -11.34 3.45
C HIS A 76 -12.45 -12.59 3.22
N GLY A 77 -11.15 -12.50 3.46
CA GLY A 77 -10.20 -13.59 3.24
C GLY A 77 -10.63 -14.91 3.86
N PRO A 78 -10.88 -14.98 5.18
CA PRO A 78 -11.28 -16.22 5.84
C PRO A 78 -12.60 -16.78 5.33
N SER A 79 -13.59 -15.92 5.10
CA SER A 79 -14.95 -16.33 4.75
C SER A 79 -15.14 -16.72 3.29
N LEU A 80 -14.47 -16.03 2.36
CA LEU A 80 -14.64 -16.28 0.93
C LEU A 80 -13.52 -17.11 0.30
N PHE A 81 -12.29 -16.96 0.81
CA PHE A 81 -11.13 -17.61 0.21
C PHE A 81 -10.55 -18.71 1.10
N GLY A 82 -11.11 -18.90 2.32
CA GLY A 82 -10.66 -19.92 3.26
C GLY A 82 -9.24 -19.71 3.78
N ARG A 83 -8.73 -18.50 3.72
CA ARG A 83 -7.36 -18.14 4.16
C ARG A 83 -7.26 -16.70 4.63
N ASP A 84 -6.34 -16.47 5.54
CA ASP A 84 -5.94 -15.14 5.95
C ASP A 84 -4.93 -14.56 4.95
N TRP A 85 -5.01 -13.26 4.76
CA TRP A 85 -4.07 -12.52 3.92
C TRP A 85 -3.12 -11.73 4.81
N ASP A 86 -1.82 -11.84 4.52
CA ASP A 86 -0.81 -11.09 5.25
C ASP A 86 -0.85 -9.61 4.87
N THR A 87 -0.88 -8.76 5.87
CA THR A 87 -0.74 -7.32 5.72
C THR A 87 -0.33 -6.70 7.05
N THR A 88 0.12 -5.47 7.03
CA THR A 88 0.45 -4.70 8.23
C THR A 88 -0.64 -3.70 8.59
N GLN A 89 -0.70 -3.26 9.85
CA GLN A 89 -1.65 -2.24 10.26
C GLN A 89 -1.40 -0.92 9.51
N ASP A 90 -0.15 -0.60 9.21
CA ASP A 90 0.22 0.61 8.45
C ASP A 90 -0.32 0.54 7.02
N GLN A 91 -0.21 -0.62 6.36
CA GLN A 91 -0.80 -0.85 5.04
C GLN A 91 -2.32 -0.72 5.08
N LEU A 92 -2.99 -1.34 6.05
CA LEU A 92 -4.44 -1.21 6.22
C LEU A 92 -4.87 0.24 6.40
N THR A 93 -4.12 1.00 7.19
CA THR A 93 -4.39 2.42 7.40
C THR A 93 -4.21 3.23 6.12
N ALA A 94 -3.11 3.02 5.39
CA ALA A 94 -2.84 3.72 4.14
C ALA A 94 -3.89 3.40 3.07
N TRP A 95 -4.23 2.11 2.90
CA TRP A 95 -5.24 1.69 1.91
C TRP A 95 -6.64 2.19 2.27
N ALA A 96 -7.01 2.19 3.56
CA ALA A 96 -8.29 2.72 4.02
C ALA A 96 -8.42 4.21 3.72
N GLN A 97 -7.35 4.98 3.92
CA GLN A 97 -7.32 6.40 3.56
C GLN A 97 -7.48 6.62 2.05
N LEU A 98 -6.79 5.83 1.22
CA LEU A 98 -6.90 5.89 -0.24
C LEU A 98 -8.31 5.53 -0.73
N ALA A 99 -8.92 4.52 -0.11
CA ALA A 99 -10.25 4.03 -0.46
C ALA A 99 -11.39 4.83 0.21
N HIS A 100 -11.08 5.84 1.04
CA HIS A 100 -12.05 6.59 1.85
C HIS A 100 -12.95 5.69 2.70
N GLN A 101 -12.38 4.64 3.28
CA GLN A 101 -13.06 3.67 4.11
C GLN A 101 -12.56 3.69 5.56
N PRO A 102 -13.35 3.18 6.52
CA PRO A 102 -12.88 3.01 7.89
C PRO A 102 -11.66 2.09 7.93
N VAL A 103 -10.69 2.43 8.80
CA VAL A 103 -9.50 1.60 9.00
C VAL A 103 -9.90 0.30 9.69
N PRO A 104 -9.66 -0.87 9.09
CA PRO A 104 -9.92 -2.14 9.76
C PRO A 104 -8.98 -2.30 10.96
N THR A 105 -9.52 -2.72 12.08
CA THR A 105 -8.69 -3.19 13.18
C THR A 105 -8.19 -4.59 12.83
N MET A 106 -6.89 -4.82 12.99
CA MET A 106 -6.37 -6.19 12.91
C MET A 106 -7.03 -7.01 13.99
N VAL A 107 -8.04 -7.78 13.62
CA VAL A 107 -8.54 -8.82 14.49
C VAL A 107 -7.47 -9.88 14.47
N ALA A 108 -6.74 -10.03 15.58
CA ALA A 108 -5.98 -11.24 15.78
C ALA A 108 -7.00 -12.37 15.68
N HIS A 109 -6.94 -13.13 14.60
CA HIS A 109 -7.71 -14.36 14.47
C HIS A 109 -7.13 -15.30 15.51
N ILE A 110 -7.65 -15.17 16.74
CA ILE A 110 -7.43 -16.15 17.78
C ILE A 110 -8.18 -17.38 17.27
N TYR A 111 -7.46 -18.20 16.49
CA TYR A 111 -7.92 -19.57 16.34
C TYR A 111 -8.04 -20.09 17.76
N PRO A 112 -9.22 -20.53 18.22
CA PRO A 112 -9.27 -21.28 19.44
C PRO A 112 -8.31 -22.45 19.20
N GLN A 113 -7.14 -22.36 19.79
CA GLN A 113 -6.22 -23.47 19.92
C GLN A 113 -7.08 -24.54 20.58
N THR A 114 -7.57 -25.47 19.80
CA THR A 114 -8.21 -26.65 20.33
C THR A 114 -7.11 -27.31 21.15
N VAL A 115 -7.11 -27.00 22.46
CA VAL A 115 -6.25 -27.68 23.41
C VAL A 115 -6.71 -29.12 23.34
N VAL A 116 -6.03 -29.91 22.50
CA VAL A 116 -6.23 -31.35 22.50
C VAL A 116 -5.74 -31.80 23.87
N PRO A 117 -6.65 -32.28 24.76
CA PRO A 117 -6.21 -32.76 26.05
C PRO A 117 -5.27 -33.93 25.79
N VAL A 118 -4.02 -33.77 26.16
CA VAL A 118 -3.06 -34.87 26.18
C VAL A 118 -3.60 -35.88 27.20
N VAL A 119 -4.30 -36.90 26.71
CA VAL A 119 -4.68 -38.03 27.53
C VAL A 119 -3.41 -38.73 27.93
N SER A 120 -2.94 -38.41 29.14
CA SER A 120 -1.81 -39.10 29.77
C SER A 120 -2.25 -40.53 30.04
N ARG A 121 -1.86 -41.44 29.13
CA ARG A 121 -2.06 -42.86 29.34
C ARG A 121 -1.12 -43.36 30.44
N LYS A 122 -1.59 -43.36 31.68
CA LYS A 122 -0.91 -44.07 32.76
C LYS A 122 -0.86 -45.56 32.39
N ARG A 123 0.34 -46.10 32.33
CA ARG A 123 0.60 -47.52 32.37
C ARG A 123 0.55 -48.01 33.81
#